data_2cb853ff9130f23ca5a9a2e3d8ee84b7
#
_entry.id   2cb853ff9130f23ca5a9a2e3d8ee84b7
#
_cell.length_a   1.000
_cell.length_b   1.000
_cell.length_c   1.000
_cell.angle_alpha   90.00
_cell.angle_beta   90.00
_cell.angle_gamma   90.00
#
_symmetry.space_group_name_H-M   'P 1'
#
loop_
_entity.id
_entity.type
_entity.pdbx_description
1 polymer ?
#
loop_
_entity_poly.entity_id
_entity_poly.type
_entity_poly.pdbx_seq_one_letter_code
_entity_poly.pdbx_strand_id
1 'polypeptide(L)'
;MKKIYLILIFLVYQISRGQSQSYELAANGKDTLNLIDALGKKQGKWIIKGKHKPGTCYTPEQKIEEGKYADNRKVGKWFEYYCNGNMKNQLTFQNGRPDGYAIMYHESGKISEEGNWKNNRWVGNYKLYYDNGQVQHEFAFNASGKREGAQKYFYDNGQLAIEGNFAAGKEAGLIKEYYENGDIKAEKNFADGNVDVASIKEYQPKKPIVAKSDIPAENAPKVTVKPDEKPNEAVKKGAGPMVLNGQQTLYNKNKQITNDGVFKDHRFMDGKAYIYDDNGILTRIAVYKGGIYVGDTQ
;
A
#
# COMPACT_ATOMS: atom_id res chain seq x y z
N MET A 1 80.75 -3.84 -29.78
CA MET A 1 79.57 -3.22 -30.28
C MET A 1 78.43 -3.35 -29.26
N LYS A 2 78.20 -2.29 -28.49
CA LYS A 2 77.11 -2.29 -27.45
C LYS A 2 75.83 -1.74 -28.14
N LYS A 3 74.75 -2.56 -28.19
CA LYS A 3 73.49 -2.18 -28.67
C LYS A 3 72.72 -1.41 -27.54
N ILE A 4 72.48 -0.14 -27.75
CA ILE A 4 71.66 0.70 -26.87
C ILE A 4 70.20 0.50 -27.29
N TYR A 5 69.42 -0.12 -26.39
CA TYR A 5 67.96 -0.18 -26.55
C TYR A 5 67.35 1.12 -26.05
N LEU A 6 66.75 1.89 -26.94
CA LEU A 6 65.97 3.08 -26.64
C LEU A 6 64.58 2.62 -26.25
N ILE A 7 64.25 2.72 -24.96
CA ILE A 7 62.89 2.46 -24.44
C ILE A 7 62.13 3.77 -24.64
N LEU A 8 61.23 3.81 -25.63
CA LEU A 8 60.28 4.90 -25.81
C LEU A 8 59.13 4.66 -24.79
N ILE A 9 59.12 5.42 -23.68
CA ILE A 9 57.98 5.51 -22.76
C ILE A 9 56.94 6.40 -23.40
N PHE A 10 55.87 5.78 -23.96
CA PHE A 10 54.65 6.51 -24.33
C PHE A 10 53.88 6.87 -23.05
N LEU A 11 54.04 8.09 -22.60
CA LEU A 11 53.15 8.69 -21.60
C LEU A 11 51.83 8.95 -22.29
N VAL A 12 50.87 8.05 -22.14
CA VAL A 12 49.48 8.27 -22.49
C VAL A 12 48.88 9.24 -21.47
N TYR A 13 48.87 10.52 -21.79
CA TYR A 13 48.10 11.50 -21.06
C TYR A 13 46.61 11.19 -21.33
N GLN A 14 45.99 10.49 -20.41
CA GLN A 14 44.53 10.43 -20.33
C GLN A 14 44.01 11.82 -19.94
N ILE A 15 43.62 12.60 -20.93
CA ILE A 15 42.85 13.81 -20.69
C ILE A 15 41.47 13.32 -20.24
N SER A 16 41.29 13.16 -18.92
CA SER A 16 39.97 13.01 -18.32
C SER A 16 39.21 14.33 -18.61
N ARG A 17 38.32 14.31 -19.61
CA ARG A 17 37.33 15.38 -19.78
C ARG A 17 36.46 15.40 -18.53
N GLY A 18 36.84 16.20 -17.54
CA GLY A 18 36.01 16.50 -16.40
C GLY A 18 34.68 17.05 -16.93
N GLN A 19 33.57 16.41 -16.58
CA GLN A 19 32.25 16.97 -16.84
C GLN A 19 32.17 18.30 -16.10
N SER A 20 31.67 19.35 -16.76
CA SER A 20 31.45 20.64 -16.09
C SER A 20 30.36 20.44 -15.02
N GLN A 21 30.60 20.97 -13.82
CA GLN A 21 29.61 21.04 -12.77
C GLN A 21 28.37 21.80 -13.24
N SER A 22 27.17 21.27 -12.97
CA SER A 22 25.91 21.94 -13.29
C SER A 22 25.01 22.01 -12.06
N TYR A 23 24.25 23.09 -11.91
CA TYR A 23 23.30 23.29 -10.83
C TYR A 23 22.24 24.32 -11.19
N GLU A 24 21.15 24.34 -10.42
CA GLU A 24 20.16 25.41 -10.41
C GLU A 24 20.34 26.23 -9.10
N LEU A 25 19.98 27.51 -9.13
CA LEU A 25 19.88 28.30 -7.91
C LEU A 25 18.45 28.23 -7.37
N ALA A 26 18.33 28.14 -6.06
CA ALA A 26 17.06 28.31 -5.37
C ALA A 26 16.53 29.75 -5.57
N ALA A 27 15.25 29.98 -5.26
CA ALA A 27 14.61 31.30 -5.39
C ALA A 27 15.30 32.41 -4.56
N ASN A 28 16.04 32.04 -3.50
CA ASN A 28 16.82 32.97 -2.69
C ASN A 28 18.16 33.39 -3.34
N GLY A 29 18.48 32.82 -4.53
CA GLY A 29 19.71 33.11 -5.28
C GLY A 29 21.02 32.66 -4.60
N LYS A 30 20.95 31.94 -3.46
CA LYS A 30 22.13 31.56 -2.67
C LYS A 30 22.32 30.05 -2.61
N ASP A 31 21.24 29.29 -2.45
CA ASP A 31 21.32 27.85 -2.28
C ASP A 31 21.38 27.14 -3.63
N THR A 32 22.25 26.15 -3.76
CA THR A 32 22.34 25.31 -4.95
C THR A 32 21.33 24.18 -4.88
N LEU A 33 20.65 23.95 -6.02
CA LEU A 33 19.71 22.84 -6.24
C LEU A 33 20.17 22.02 -7.43
N ASN A 34 19.76 20.76 -7.46
CA ASN A 34 19.96 19.86 -8.60
C ASN A 34 21.44 19.77 -9.05
N LEU A 35 22.36 19.80 -8.08
CA LEU A 35 23.80 19.79 -8.35
C LEU A 35 24.24 18.46 -8.96
N ILE A 36 24.89 18.54 -10.12
CA ILE A 36 25.74 17.48 -10.69
C ILE A 36 27.20 17.95 -10.54
N ASP A 37 27.99 17.19 -9.82
CA ASP A 37 29.39 17.54 -9.57
C ASP A 37 30.30 17.28 -10.80
N ALA A 38 31.55 17.64 -10.70
CA ALA A 38 32.54 17.46 -11.78
C ALA A 38 32.80 15.99 -12.17
N LEU A 39 32.31 15.03 -11.37
CA LEU A 39 32.35 13.59 -11.65
C LEU A 39 31.03 13.08 -12.25
N GLY A 40 30.07 13.97 -12.53
CA GLY A 40 28.75 13.62 -13.07
C GLY A 40 27.81 13.00 -12.04
N LYS A 41 28.08 13.18 -10.75
CA LYS A 41 27.24 12.62 -9.68
C LYS A 41 26.28 13.65 -9.11
N LYS A 42 25.04 13.22 -8.84
CA LYS A 42 24.05 14.04 -8.14
C LYS A 42 24.43 14.23 -6.68
N GLN A 43 24.42 15.49 -6.22
CA GLN A 43 24.78 15.89 -4.88
C GLN A 43 23.78 16.89 -4.29
N GLY A 44 23.67 16.94 -2.96
CA GLY A 44 22.94 17.98 -2.25
C GLY A 44 21.41 17.91 -2.42
N LYS A 45 20.76 19.07 -2.32
CA LYS A 45 19.30 19.18 -2.40
C LYS A 45 18.84 19.12 -3.85
N TRP A 46 17.83 18.30 -4.11
CA TRP A 46 17.20 18.13 -5.42
C TRP A 46 15.71 18.42 -5.35
N ILE A 47 15.22 19.11 -6.37
CA ILE A 47 13.79 19.37 -6.60
C ILE A 47 13.50 19.04 -8.05
N ILE A 48 12.74 17.97 -8.28
CA ILE A 48 12.28 17.60 -9.62
C ILE A 48 10.93 18.25 -9.84
N LYS A 49 10.82 19.05 -10.90
CA LYS A 49 9.59 19.75 -11.30
C LYS A 49 9.02 19.18 -12.60
N GLY A 50 7.79 19.57 -12.95
CA GLY A 50 7.13 19.17 -14.19
C GLY A 50 7.97 19.46 -15.45
N LYS A 51 8.69 20.57 -15.48
CA LYS A 51 9.63 20.91 -16.60
C LYS A 51 10.70 19.84 -16.84
N HIS A 52 11.08 19.06 -15.83
CA HIS A 52 12.06 17.98 -15.93
C HIS A 52 11.44 16.65 -16.40
N LYS A 53 10.10 16.55 -16.43
CA LYS A 53 9.35 15.37 -16.88
C LYS A 53 8.18 15.81 -17.77
N PRO A 54 8.44 16.30 -18.97
CA PRO A 54 7.38 16.74 -19.89
C PRO A 54 6.45 15.59 -20.27
N GLY A 55 5.19 15.90 -20.57
CA GLY A 55 4.18 14.91 -20.92
C GLY A 55 3.49 14.24 -19.73
N THR A 56 3.75 14.70 -18.51
CA THR A 56 3.04 14.27 -17.30
C THR A 56 1.91 15.26 -16.97
N CYS A 57 1.10 14.94 -15.95
CA CYS A 57 0.01 15.79 -15.46
C CYS A 57 0.49 17.05 -14.70
N TYR A 58 1.79 17.15 -14.39
CA TYR A 58 2.35 18.28 -13.62
C TYR A 58 2.56 19.52 -14.50
N THR A 59 2.21 20.69 -13.97
CA THR A 59 2.63 21.94 -14.59
C THR A 59 4.16 22.12 -14.53
N PRO A 60 4.79 22.91 -15.43
CA PRO A 60 6.25 23.03 -15.49
C PRO A 60 6.94 23.37 -14.16
N GLU A 61 6.34 24.23 -13.34
CA GLU A 61 6.92 24.67 -12.07
C GLU A 61 6.48 23.84 -10.86
N GLN A 62 5.52 22.96 -11.04
CA GLN A 62 5.01 22.11 -9.97
C GLN A 62 6.03 21.06 -9.57
N LYS A 63 6.22 20.86 -8.27
CA LYS A 63 7.09 19.80 -7.73
C LYS A 63 6.51 18.43 -8.00
N ILE A 64 7.37 17.49 -8.38
CA ILE A 64 7.09 16.07 -8.51
C ILE A 64 7.71 15.34 -7.32
N GLU A 65 8.98 15.60 -7.04
CA GLU A 65 9.70 15.02 -5.91
C GLU A 65 10.82 15.95 -5.43
N GLU A 66 11.17 15.83 -4.14
CA GLU A 66 12.32 16.55 -3.58
C GLU A 66 12.99 15.73 -2.47
N GLY A 67 14.29 15.96 -2.29
CA GLY A 67 15.10 15.32 -1.27
C GLY A 67 16.57 15.64 -1.39
N LYS A 68 17.42 14.73 -0.92
CA LYS A 68 18.88 14.88 -1.01
C LYS A 68 19.52 13.69 -1.71
N TYR A 69 20.50 13.98 -2.56
CA TYR A 69 21.42 12.99 -3.10
C TYR A 69 22.79 13.11 -2.45
N ALA A 70 23.43 11.96 -2.28
CA ALA A 70 24.85 11.81 -2.05
C ALA A 70 25.38 10.76 -3.02
N ASP A 71 26.34 11.13 -3.89
CA ASP A 71 26.95 10.26 -4.90
C ASP A 71 25.91 9.46 -5.73
N ASN A 72 24.94 10.13 -6.32
CA ASN A 72 23.84 9.55 -7.10
C ASN A 72 22.83 8.71 -6.27
N ARG A 73 22.97 8.63 -4.94
CA ARG A 73 22.07 7.84 -4.09
C ARG A 73 21.14 8.77 -3.31
N LYS A 74 19.87 8.46 -3.30
CA LYS A 74 18.90 9.13 -2.42
C LYS A 74 19.28 8.89 -0.96
N VAL A 75 19.28 9.96 -0.14
CA VAL A 75 19.57 9.91 1.29
C VAL A 75 18.61 10.78 2.08
N GLY A 76 18.31 10.38 3.33
CA GLY A 76 17.38 11.09 4.20
C GLY A 76 15.94 11.08 3.70
N LYS A 77 15.17 12.08 4.09
CA LYS A 77 13.75 12.17 3.71
C LYS A 77 13.60 12.61 2.26
N TRP A 78 12.73 11.89 1.53
CA TRP A 78 12.27 12.20 0.18
C TRP A 78 10.78 12.36 0.18
N PHE A 79 10.30 13.34 -0.56
CA PHE A 79 8.89 13.70 -0.70
C PHE A 79 8.50 13.55 -2.16
N GLU A 80 7.37 12.95 -2.43
CA GLU A 80 6.73 12.88 -3.74
C GLU A 80 5.35 13.53 -3.65
N TYR A 81 4.90 14.16 -4.73
CA TYR A 81 3.66 14.91 -4.77
C TYR A 81 2.73 14.37 -5.85
N TYR A 82 1.43 14.48 -5.65
CA TYR A 82 0.41 14.25 -6.66
C TYR A 82 0.29 15.44 -7.62
N CYS A 83 -0.40 15.24 -8.76
CA CYS A 83 -0.65 16.30 -9.74
C CYS A 83 -1.52 17.44 -9.21
N ASN A 84 -2.32 17.19 -8.17
CA ASN A 84 -3.07 18.24 -7.48
C ASN A 84 -2.20 19.05 -6.48
N GLY A 85 -0.91 18.73 -6.34
CA GLY A 85 0.04 19.39 -5.45
C GLY A 85 0.08 18.82 -4.03
N ASN A 86 -0.83 17.95 -3.64
CA ASN A 86 -0.82 17.30 -2.34
C ASN A 86 0.37 16.32 -2.25
N MET A 87 0.87 16.12 -1.04
CA MET A 87 1.91 15.14 -0.78
C MET A 87 1.38 13.72 -1.08
N LYS A 88 2.16 12.93 -1.82
CA LYS A 88 1.87 11.54 -2.15
C LYS A 88 2.55 10.59 -1.19
N ASN A 89 3.83 10.83 -0.90
CA ASN A 89 4.56 10.06 0.10
C ASN A 89 5.73 10.85 0.68
N GLN A 90 6.14 10.40 1.87
CA GLN A 90 7.40 10.74 2.52
C GLN A 90 8.14 9.45 2.83
N LEU A 91 9.26 9.21 2.18
CA LEU A 91 10.10 8.03 2.39
C LEU A 91 11.45 8.41 2.96
N THR A 92 11.96 7.62 3.90
CA THR A 92 13.33 7.74 4.37
C THR A 92 14.25 6.82 3.57
N PHE A 93 15.33 7.37 3.02
CA PHE A 93 16.30 6.64 2.20
C PHE A 93 17.64 6.50 2.92
N GLN A 94 18.21 5.30 2.85
CA GLN A 94 19.59 5.01 3.22
C GLN A 94 20.29 4.35 2.03
N ASN A 95 21.43 4.91 1.59
CA ASN A 95 22.21 4.38 0.47
C ASN A 95 21.40 4.12 -0.83
N GLY A 96 20.44 4.98 -1.14
CA GLY A 96 19.62 4.90 -2.36
C GLY A 96 18.45 3.92 -2.27
N ARG A 97 18.19 3.31 -1.11
CA ARG A 97 17.05 2.40 -0.88
C ARG A 97 16.15 2.96 0.21
N PRO A 98 14.82 2.79 0.08
CA PRO A 98 13.92 3.11 1.19
C PRO A 98 14.24 2.23 2.40
N ASP A 99 14.63 2.86 3.49
CA ASP A 99 14.93 2.24 4.79
C ASP A 99 14.66 3.28 5.89
N GLY A 100 13.64 3.04 6.70
CA GLY A 100 13.21 3.92 7.78
C GLY A 100 11.72 4.24 7.71
N TYR A 101 11.31 5.27 8.46
CA TYR A 101 9.90 5.65 8.55
C TYR A 101 9.38 6.19 7.22
N ALA A 102 8.21 5.70 6.82
CA ALA A 102 7.51 6.05 5.59
C ALA A 102 6.07 6.47 5.92
N ILE A 103 5.57 7.46 5.20
CA ILE A 103 4.18 7.92 5.25
C ILE A 103 3.69 8.00 3.80
N MET A 104 2.54 7.39 3.52
CA MET A 104 1.80 7.55 2.28
C MET A 104 0.56 8.39 2.52
N TYR A 105 0.05 9.04 1.48
CA TYR A 105 -1.11 9.92 1.57
C TYR A 105 -2.10 9.59 0.46
N HIS A 106 -3.37 9.75 0.72
CA HIS A 106 -4.42 9.83 -0.29
C HIS A 106 -4.28 11.11 -1.13
N GLU A 107 -4.86 11.14 -2.32
CA GLU A 107 -4.89 12.36 -3.14
C GLU A 107 -5.60 13.54 -2.46
N SER A 108 -6.46 13.25 -1.47
CA SER A 108 -7.09 14.25 -0.59
C SER A 108 -6.10 14.96 0.34
N GLY A 109 -4.86 14.43 0.48
CA GLY A 109 -3.83 14.93 1.38
C GLY A 109 -3.89 14.34 2.79
N LYS A 110 -4.85 13.47 3.11
CA LYS A 110 -4.87 12.73 4.38
C LYS A 110 -3.92 11.56 4.33
N ILE A 111 -3.39 11.15 5.49
CA ILE A 111 -2.53 9.97 5.58
C ILE A 111 -3.34 8.73 5.16
N SER A 112 -2.77 7.90 4.29
CA SER A 112 -3.32 6.60 3.92
C SER A 112 -2.67 5.45 4.69
N GLU A 113 -1.35 5.49 4.85
CA GLU A 113 -0.62 4.48 5.62
C GLU A 113 0.71 5.03 6.13
N GLU A 114 1.18 4.46 7.22
CA GLU A 114 2.49 4.81 7.80
C GLU A 114 3.12 3.65 8.56
N GLY A 115 4.44 3.65 8.64
CA GLY A 115 5.21 2.65 9.37
C GLY A 115 6.68 2.67 9.01
N ASN A 116 7.40 1.64 9.45
CA ASN A 116 8.80 1.48 9.09
C ASN A 116 8.93 0.57 7.86
N TRP A 117 9.69 1.06 6.87
CA TRP A 117 9.98 0.37 5.63
C TRP A 117 11.42 -0.13 5.63
N LYS A 118 11.62 -1.38 5.31
CA LYS A 118 12.96 -1.98 5.20
C LYS A 118 12.97 -3.14 4.23
N ASN A 119 13.98 -3.21 3.34
CA ASN A 119 14.12 -4.30 2.38
C ASN A 119 12.83 -4.56 1.56
N ASN A 120 12.19 -3.50 1.06
CA ASN A 120 10.95 -3.53 0.27
C ASN A 120 9.73 -4.12 1.01
N ARG A 121 9.65 -3.96 2.34
CA ARG A 121 8.51 -4.42 3.13
C ARG A 121 8.31 -3.56 4.38
N TRP A 122 7.10 -3.59 4.91
CA TRP A 122 6.80 -3.03 6.23
C TRP A 122 7.42 -3.90 7.33
N VAL A 123 7.97 -3.26 8.36
CA VAL A 123 8.53 -3.91 9.56
C VAL A 123 8.14 -3.11 10.80
N GLY A 124 7.97 -3.79 11.95
CA GLY A 124 7.53 -3.13 13.17
C GLY A 124 6.08 -2.65 13.08
N ASN A 125 5.78 -1.56 13.75
CA ASN A 125 4.43 -1.00 13.79
C ASN A 125 4.07 -0.35 12.45
N TYR A 126 2.82 -0.60 12.03
CA TYR A 126 2.23 -0.10 10.80
C TYR A 126 0.78 0.29 11.05
N LYS A 127 0.34 1.37 10.42
CA LYS A 127 -1.06 1.82 10.42
C LYS A 127 -1.54 2.06 9.00
N LEU A 128 -2.77 1.65 8.74
CA LEU A 128 -3.55 1.99 7.56
C LEU A 128 -4.73 2.84 8.00
N TYR A 129 -5.14 3.80 7.19
CA TYR A 129 -6.20 4.74 7.49
C TYR A 129 -7.28 4.72 6.42
N TYR A 130 -8.51 4.97 6.82
CA TYR A 130 -9.62 5.29 5.93
C TYR A 130 -9.48 6.70 5.34
N ASP A 131 -10.18 6.98 4.24
CA ASP A 131 -10.24 8.32 3.65
C ASP A 131 -10.81 9.40 4.59
N ASN A 132 -11.61 9.00 5.59
CA ASN A 132 -12.09 9.92 6.63
C ASN A 132 -10.99 10.29 7.63
N GLY A 133 -9.84 9.60 7.63
CA GLY A 133 -8.70 9.79 8.51
C GLY A 133 -8.72 8.93 9.78
N GLN A 134 -9.75 8.09 9.98
CA GLN A 134 -9.78 7.11 11.05
C GLN A 134 -8.81 5.96 10.76
N VAL A 135 -8.23 5.38 11.80
CA VAL A 135 -7.40 4.18 11.67
C VAL A 135 -8.28 3.03 11.20
N GLN A 136 -7.83 2.34 10.16
CA GLN A 136 -8.46 1.13 9.64
C GLN A 136 -7.79 -0.13 10.19
N HIS A 137 -6.45 -0.15 10.20
CA HIS A 137 -5.67 -1.27 10.73
C HIS A 137 -4.49 -0.77 11.56
N GLU A 138 -4.19 -1.46 12.65
CA GLU A 138 -2.94 -1.36 13.38
C GLU A 138 -2.28 -2.74 13.40
N PHE A 139 -1.13 -2.86 12.75
CA PHE A 139 -0.41 -4.11 12.63
C PHE A 139 1.01 -3.99 13.18
N ALA A 140 1.55 -5.12 13.61
CA ALA A 140 2.97 -5.30 13.83
C ALA A 140 3.51 -6.36 12.85
N PHE A 141 4.67 -6.07 12.27
CA PHE A 141 5.37 -6.96 11.34
C PHE A 141 6.75 -7.32 11.91
N ASN A 142 7.16 -8.57 11.75
CA ASN A 142 8.53 -8.97 12.07
C ASN A 142 9.53 -8.52 10.99
N ALA A 143 10.81 -8.78 11.19
CA ALA A 143 11.87 -8.42 10.25
C ALA A 143 11.72 -9.06 8.86
N SER A 144 10.97 -10.15 8.74
CA SER A 144 10.64 -10.81 7.47
C SER A 144 9.39 -10.23 6.78
N GLY A 145 8.74 -9.21 7.37
CA GLY A 145 7.51 -8.60 6.86
C GLY A 145 6.27 -9.47 7.06
N LYS A 146 6.31 -10.45 7.96
CA LYS A 146 5.14 -11.24 8.36
C LYS A 146 4.49 -10.61 9.58
N ARG A 147 3.16 -10.68 9.69
CA ARG A 147 2.44 -10.21 10.88
C ARG A 147 2.92 -10.95 12.12
N GLU A 148 3.17 -10.20 13.18
CA GLU A 148 3.69 -10.70 14.44
C GLU A 148 3.12 -9.88 15.59
N GLY A 149 2.67 -10.53 16.66
CA GLY A 149 2.09 -9.83 17.80
C GLY A 149 0.67 -9.31 17.57
N ALA A 150 0.30 -8.27 18.30
CA ALA A 150 -1.06 -7.73 18.29
C ALA A 150 -1.42 -7.10 16.96
N GLN A 151 -2.62 -7.42 16.48
CA GLN A 151 -3.23 -6.87 15.28
C GLN A 151 -4.62 -6.35 15.63
N LYS A 152 -4.97 -5.19 15.07
CA LYS A 152 -6.28 -4.58 15.26
C LYS A 152 -6.86 -4.09 13.95
N TYR A 153 -8.15 -4.28 13.79
CA TYR A 153 -8.95 -3.76 12.70
C TYR A 153 -10.03 -2.88 13.29
N PHE A 154 -10.34 -1.79 12.65
CA PHE A 154 -11.35 -0.85 13.10
C PHE A 154 -12.38 -0.63 12.00
N TYR A 155 -13.59 -0.33 12.39
CA TYR A 155 -14.62 0.22 11.51
C TYR A 155 -14.30 1.67 11.14
N ASP A 156 -14.94 2.18 10.11
CA ASP A 156 -14.75 3.57 9.66
C ASP A 156 -15.29 4.62 10.64
N ASN A 157 -16.11 4.19 11.60
CA ASN A 157 -16.56 5.01 12.75
C ASN A 157 -15.51 5.03 13.90
N GLY A 158 -14.36 4.35 13.73
CA GLY A 158 -13.28 4.25 14.70
C GLY A 158 -13.49 3.18 15.78
N GLN A 159 -14.60 2.45 15.78
CA GLN A 159 -14.82 1.35 16.71
C GLN A 159 -13.96 0.15 16.34
N LEU A 160 -13.46 -0.57 17.37
CA LEU A 160 -12.71 -1.80 17.17
C LEU A 160 -13.61 -2.86 16.51
N ALA A 161 -13.14 -3.46 15.43
CA ALA A 161 -13.85 -4.50 14.69
C ALA A 161 -13.30 -5.89 15.01
N ILE A 162 -11.96 -6.03 15.02
CA ILE A 162 -11.28 -7.30 15.31
C ILE A 162 -10.01 -6.97 16.06
N GLU A 163 -9.69 -7.77 17.06
CA GLU A 163 -8.37 -7.79 17.69
C GLU A 163 -7.89 -9.23 17.93
N GLY A 164 -6.59 -9.42 17.85
CA GLY A 164 -5.95 -10.70 18.15
C GLY A 164 -4.46 -10.68 17.95
N ASN A 165 -3.84 -11.82 18.13
CA ASN A 165 -2.41 -11.99 17.95
C ASN A 165 -2.11 -12.83 16.70
N PHE A 166 -0.98 -12.53 16.09
CA PHE A 166 -0.42 -13.27 14.97
C PHE A 166 0.98 -13.75 15.30
N ALA A 167 1.32 -14.91 14.81
CA ALA A 167 2.66 -15.47 14.87
C ALA A 167 3.09 -15.93 13.47
N ALA A 168 4.22 -15.44 12.99
CA ALA A 168 4.78 -15.75 11.67
C ALA A 168 3.79 -15.55 10.49
N GLY A 169 2.85 -14.59 10.63
CA GLY A 169 1.85 -14.25 9.60
C GLY A 169 0.54 -15.01 9.70
N LYS A 170 0.34 -15.82 10.76
CA LYS A 170 -0.89 -16.59 10.98
C LYS A 170 -1.54 -16.19 12.28
N GLU A 171 -2.86 -16.32 12.36
CA GLU A 171 -3.63 -16.12 13.59
C GLU A 171 -3.15 -17.05 14.68
N ALA A 172 -3.03 -16.54 15.91
CA ALA A 172 -2.58 -17.30 17.10
C ALA A 172 -3.31 -16.87 18.36
N GLY A 173 -3.84 -17.84 19.10
CA GLY A 173 -4.57 -17.60 20.33
C GLY A 173 -5.96 -17.02 20.10
N LEU A 174 -6.43 -16.23 21.06
CA LEU A 174 -7.79 -15.67 21.05
C LEU A 174 -7.88 -14.50 20.08
N ILE A 175 -8.83 -14.60 19.15
CA ILE A 175 -9.29 -13.50 18.27
C ILE A 175 -10.68 -13.09 18.74
N LYS A 176 -10.89 -11.79 18.90
CA LYS A 176 -12.19 -11.21 19.25
C LYS A 176 -12.70 -10.39 18.07
N GLU A 177 -13.97 -10.55 17.76
CA GLU A 177 -14.71 -9.76 16.80
C GLU A 177 -15.75 -8.90 17.53
N TYR A 178 -16.01 -7.71 17.04
CA TYR A 178 -16.93 -6.76 17.61
C TYR A 178 -17.95 -6.30 16.59
N TYR A 179 -19.11 -5.88 17.03
CA TYR A 179 -20.09 -5.15 16.24
C TYR A 179 -19.69 -3.66 16.13
N GLU A 180 -20.25 -2.93 15.16
CA GLU A 180 -20.00 -1.50 15.00
C GLU A 180 -20.42 -0.63 16.21
N ASN A 181 -21.28 -1.16 17.08
CA ASN A 181 -21.69 -0.53 18.35
C ASN A 181 -20.72 -0.82 19.52
N GLY A 182 -19.63 -1.59 19.25
CA GLY A 182 -18.60 -1.98 20.21
C GLY A 182 -18.92 -3.21 21.07
N ASP A 183 -20.09 -3.82 20.92
CA ASP A 183 -20.41 -5.08 21.60
C ASP A 183 -19.59 -6.23 21.02
N ILE A 184 -19.20 -7.20 21.86
CA ILE A 184 -18.52 -8.42 21.39
C ILE A 184 -19.47 -9.20 20.47
N LYS A 185 -18.98 -9.57 19.28
CA LYS A 185 -19.71 -10.38 18.30
C LYS A 185 -19.32 -11.84 18.38
N ALA A 186 -18.02 -12.12 18.45
CA ALA A 186 -17.52 -13.49 18.53
C ALA A 186 -16.14 -13.55 19.20
N GLU A 187 -15.86 -14.70 19.78
CA GLU A 187 -14.54 -15.12 20.27
C GLU A 187 -14.17 -16.45 19.64
N LYS A 188 -12.93 -16.58 19.16
CA LYS A 188 -12.42 -17.77 18.48
C LYS A 188 -10.96 -17.99 18.85
N ASN A 189 -10.57 -19.23 19.17
CA ASN A 189 -9.16 -19.56 19.34
C ASN A 189 -8.55 -20.11 18.06
N PHE A 190 -7.32 -19.68 17.79
CA PHE A 190 -6.54 -20.09 16.62
C PHE A 190 -5.23 -20.73 17.05
N ALA A 191 -4.85 -21.79 16.34
CA ALA A 191 -3.55 -22.41 16.42
C ALA A 191 -2.99 -22.54 15.00
N ASP A 192 -1.86 -21.88 14.72
CA ASP A 192 -1.19 -21.94 13.42
C ASP A 192 -2.08 -21.50 12.24
N GLY A 193 -2.96 -20.50 12.48
CA GLY A 193 -3.94 -20.00 11.50
C GLY A 193 -5.16 -20.90 11.31
N ASN A 194 -5.31 -21.97 12.10
CA ASN A 194 -6.50 -22.81 12.08
C ASN A 194 -7.38 -22.50 13.27
N VAL A 195 -8.66 -22.25 13.02
CA VAL A 195 -9.63 -22.02 14.08
C VAL A 195 -9.94 -23.34 14.81
N ASP A 196 -9.94 -23.30 16.14
CA ASP A 196 -10.57 -24.35 16.95
C ASP A 196 -12.07 -24.12 16.95
N VAL A 197 -12.79 -24.93 16.17
CA VAL A 197 -14.25 -24.81 16.00
C VAL A 197 -14.99 -24.94 17.33
N ALA A 198 -14.49 -25.75 18.26
CA ALA A 198 -15.08 -25.94 19.57
C ALA A 198 -14.95 -24.69 20.47
N SER A 199 -14.02 -23.81 20.16
CA SER A 199 -13.78 -22.58 20.91
C SER A 199 -14.68 -21.41 20.49
N ILE A 200 -15.43 -21.56 19.38
CA ILE A 200 -16.24 -20.48 18.82
C ILE A 200 -17.38 -20.14 19.77
N LYS A 201 -17.41 -18.87 20.19
CA LYS A 201 -18.51 -18.28 20.95
C LYS A 201 -19.05 -17.12 20.17
N GLU A 202 -20.36 -17.10 19.94
CA GLU A 202 -21.07 -16.00 19.26
C GLU A 202 -22.02 -15.32 20.25
N TYR A 203 -22.10 -13.99 20.13
CA TYR A 203 -22.89 -13.16 21.01
C TYR A 203 -23.84 -12.29 20.20
N GLN A 204 -25.04 -12.10 20.71
CA GLN A 204 -25.97 -11.13 20.15
C GLN A 204 -25.65 -9.71 20.65
N PRO A 205 -25.81 -8.68 19.84
CA PRO A 205 -25.56 -7.32 20.27
C PRO A 205 -26.50 -6.92 21.41
N LYS A 206 -25.95 -6.30 22.44
CA LYS A 206 -26.72 -5.82 23.61
C LYS A 206 -27.44 -4.51 23.32
N LYS A 207 -26.94 -3.74 22.35
CA LYS A 207 -27.51 -2.46 21.88
C LYS A 207 -27.92 -2.60 20.42
N PRO A 208 -28.96 -1.88 19.98
CA PRO A 208 -29.30 -1.85 18.56
C PRO A 208 -28.07 -1.44 17.75
N ILE A 209 -27.77 -2.19 16.70
CA ILE A 209 -26.84 -1.73 15.68
C ILE A 209 -27.62 -0.67 14.89
N VAL A 210 -27.28 0.61 15.07
CA VAL A 210 -27.86 1.66 14.24
C VAL A 210 -27.25 1.46 12.84
N ALA A 211 -28.05 0.87 11.94
CA ALA A 211 -27.70 0.90 10.52
C ALA A 211 -27.40 2.35 10.16
N LYS A 212 -26.26 2.63 9.55
CA LYS A 212 -26.06 3.95 8.91
C LYS A 212 -27.29 4.17 8.03
N SER A 213 -28.13 5.13 8.41
CA SER A 213 -29.29 5.52 7.60
C SER A 213 -28.76 5.76 6.20
N ASP A 214 -29.36 5.08 5.24
CA ASP A 214 -29.06 5.21 3.82
C ASP A 214 -28.78 6.67 3.51
N ILE A 215 -27.55 6.98 3.09
CA ILE A 215 -27.24 8.26 2.50
C ILE A 215 -28.22 8.38 1.32
N PRO A 216 -29.08 9.42 1.27
CA PRO A 216 -30.03 9.55 0.17
C PRO A 216 -29.26 9.39 -1.14
N ALA A 217 -29.78 8.58 -2.06
CA ALA A 217 -29.16 8.24 -3.35
C ALA A 217 -28.83 9.48 -4.23
N GLU A 218 -29.20 10.67 -3.78
CA GLU A 218 -28.98 11.97 -4.42
C GLU A 218 -27.51 12.44 -4.36
N ASN A 219 -26.67 11.91 -3.44
CA ASN A 219 -25.27 12.30 -3.27
C ASN A 219 -24.25 11.19 -3.61
N ALA A 220 -24.70 10.07 -4.17
CA ALA A 220 -23.78 9.08 -4.67
C ALA A 220 -23.07 9.61 -5.94
N PRO A 221 -21.74 9.58 -6.02
CA PRO A 221 -21.05 9.97 -7.24
C PRO A 221 -21.53 9.08 -8.39
N LYS A 222 -22.10 9.70 -9.44
CA LYS A 222 -22.49 8.99 -10.66
C LYS A 222 -21.26 8.40 -11.31
N VAL A 223 -20.98 7.14 -11.03
CA VAL A 223 -19.96 6.37 -11.74
C VAL A 223 -20.53 6.03 -13.12
N THR A 224 -20.05 6.72 -14.14
CA THR A 224 -20.28 6.33 -15.54
C THR A 224 -19.48 5.06 -15.80
N VAL A 225 -20.13 3.91 -15.67
CA VAL A 225 -19.55 2.61 -16.06
C VAL A 225 -19.45 2.60 -17.58
N LYS A 226 -18.24 2.53 -18.10
CA LYS A 226 -18.01 2.18 -19.53
C LYS A 226 -18.37 0.71 -19.73
N PRO A 227 -19.11 0.35 -20.81
CA PRO A 227 -19.68 -1.01 -20.98
C PRO A 227 -18.72 -2.12 -21.36
N ASP A 228 -17.40 -1.95 -21.34
CA ASP A 228 -16.45 -2.86 -22.00
C ASP A 228 -15.34 -3.46 -21.13
N GLU A 229 -15.53 -3.65 -19.83
CA GLU A 229 -14.61 -4.51 -19.08
C GLU A 229 -15.21 -5.90 -18.86
N LYS A 230 -14.79 -6.85 -19.73
CA LYS A 230 -15.02 -8.27 -19.53
C LYS A 230 -14.40 -8.74 -18.22
N PRO A 231 -15.09 -9.59 -17.42
CA PRO A 231 -14.53 -10.13 -16.20
C PRO A 231 -13.26 -10.92 -16.51
N ASN A 232 -12.22 -10.69 -15.73
CA ASN A 232 -10.93 -11.37 -15.84
C ASN A 232 -11.12 -12.88 -15.65
N GLU A 233 -10.85 -13.65 -16.71
CA GLU A 233 -10.79 -15.10 -16.67
C GLU A 233 -9.49 -15.55 -16.00
N ALA A 234 -9.53 -15.83 -14.72
CA ALA A 234 -8.45 -16.56 -14.07
C ALA A 234 -8.95 -17.38 -12.88
N VAL A 235 -9.60 -18.50 -13.14
CA VAL A 235 -9.42 -19.75 -12.38
C VAL A 235 -9.85 -20.92 -13.29
N LYS A 236 -8.91 -21.58 -13.91
CA LYS A 236 -9.10 -22.97 -14.39
C LYS A 236 -7.88 -23.77 -13.95
N LYS A 237 -8.06 -24.68 -12.98
CA LYS A 237 -7.86 -26.13 -13.15
C LYS A 237 -8.04 -26.87 -11.83
N GLY A 238 -8.96 -27.86 -11.84
CA GLY A 238 -8.87 -29.04 -11.01
C GLY A 238 -9.99 -29.28 -10.00
N ALA A 239 -11.19 -29.54 -10.45
CA ALA A 239 -12.17 -30.50 -9.95
C ALA A 239 -13.42 -30.36 -10.82
N GLY A 240 -14.15 -31.46 -11.11
CA GLY A 240 -15.33 -31.45 -11.96
C GLY A 240 -16.39 -30.41 -11.56
N PRO A 241 -17.41 -30.18 -12.38
CA PRO A 241 -18.27 -29.01 -12.33
C PRO A 241 -19.12 -29.01 -11.03
N MET A 242 -18.61 -28.41 -9.99
CA MET A 242 -19.40 -28.06 -8.82
C MET A 242 -20.16 -26.80 -9.19
N VAL A 243 -21.45 -26.94 -9.53
CA VAL A 243 -22.30 -25.80 -9.86
C VAL A 243 -22.51 -24.99 -8.58
N LEU A 244 -21.91 -23.80 -8.51
CA LEU A 244 -22.10 -22.89 -7.38
C LEU A 244 -23.49 -22.25 -7.47
N ASN A 245 -24.39 -22.66 -6.58
CA ASN A 245 -25.74 -22.10 -6.44
C ASN A 245 -26.10 -21.89 -4.96
N GLY A 246 -26.89 -20.85 -4.68
CA GLY A 246 -27.31 -20.53 -3.32
C GLY A 246 -26.25 -19.79 -2.50
N GLN A 247 -26.46 -19.73 -1.19
CA GLN A 247 -25.53 -19.09 -0.25
C GLN A 247 -24.23 -19.89 -0.17
N GLN A 248 -23.10 -19.26 -0.45
CA GLN A 248 -21.77 -19.85 -0.41
C GLN A 248 -20.75 -18.87 0.15
N THR A 249 -19.80 -19.41 0.91
CA THR A 249 -18.61 -18.68 1.31
C THR A 249 -17.38 -19.32 0.65
N LEU A 250 -16.70 -18.56 -0.19
CA LEU A 250 -15.49 -19.01 -0.90
C LEU A 250 -14.24 -18.50 -0.21
N TYR A 251 -13.18 -19.28 -0.30
CA TYR A 251 -11.91 -19.00 0.32
C TYR A 251 -10.77 -19.05 -0.69
N ASN A 252 -9.74 -18.21 -0.51
CA ASN A 252 -8.50 -18.31 -1.26
C ASN A 252 -7.60 -19.44 -0.72
N LYS A 253 -6.44 -19.63 -1.37
CA LYS A 253 -5.44 -20.63 -0.94
C LYS A 253 -4.91 -20.43 0.49
N ASN A 254 -5.02 -19.19 1.02
CA ASN A 254 -4.62 -18.82 2.37
C ASN A 254 -5.78 -18.95 3.37
N LYS A 255 -6.89 -19.60 2.96
CA LYS A 255 -8.13 -19.79 3.75
C LYS A 255 -8.81 -18.47 4.20
N GLN A 256 -8.56 -17.37 3.48
CA GLN A 256 -9.25 -16.11 3.70
C GLN A 256 -10.51 -16.07 2.83
N ILE A 257 -11.60 -15.53 3.37
CA ILE A 257 -12.87 -15.41 2.63
C ILE A 257 -12.65 -14.50 1.42
N THR A 258 -12.96 -14.98 0.23
CA THR A 258 -12.94 -14.17 -0.99
C THR A 258 -14.32 -13.70 -1.40
N ASN A 259 -15.32 -14.51 -1.17
CA ASN A 259 -16.72 -14.18 -1.47
C ASN A 259 -17.61 -14.78 -0.39
N ASP A 260 -18.55 -13.99 0.09
CA ASP A 260 -19.61 -14.45 1.00
C ASP A 260 -20.95 -13.91 0.51
N GLY A 261 -21.81 -14.84 0.01
CA GLY A 261 -23.07 -14.44 -0.57
C GLY A 261 -23.71 -15.49 -1.46
N VAL A 262 -24.68 -15.04 -2.25
CA VAL A 262 -25.51 -15.89 -3.12
C VAL A 262 -24.89 -16.03 -4.49
N PHE A 263 -24.75 -17.25 -4.96
CA PHE A 263 -24.35 -17.60 -6.32
C PHE A 263 -25.53 -18.17 -7.11
N LYS A 264 -25.55 -17.87 -8.40
CA LYS A 264 -26.48 -18.47 -9.37
C LYS A 264 -25.73 -18.81 -10.64
N ASP A 265 -25.73 -20.07 -11.01
CA ASP A 265 -25.04 -20.58 -12.21
C ASP A 265 -23.58 -20.11 -12.30
N HIS A 266 -22.81 -20.31 -11.21
CA HIS A 266 -21.43 -19.87 -11.01
C HIS A 266 -21.22 -18.34 -10.96
N ARG A 267 -22.25 -17.52 -11.07
CA ARG A 267 -22.15 -16.08 -10.97
C ARG A 267 -22.42 -15.63 -9.52
N PHE A 268 -21.54 -14.77 -9.01
CA PHE A 268 -21.77 -14.10 -7.73
C PHE A 268 -22.86 -13.05 -7.90
N MET A 269 -23.99 -13.23 -7.23
CA MET A 269 -25.18 -12.40 -7.40
C MET A 269 -25.31 -11.37 -6.30
N ASP A 270 -25.33 -11.79 -5.04
CA ASP A 270 -25.59 -10.92 -3.91
C ASP A 270 -24.60 -11.26 -2.80
N GLY A 271 -23.98 -10.24 -2.18
CA GLY A 271 -23.06 -10.44 -1.07
C GLY A 271 -21.80 -9.59 -1.12
N LYS A 272 -20.76 -10.03 -0.43
CA LYS A 272 -19.50 -9.31 -0.26
C LYS A 272 -18.35 -10.09 -0.91
N ALA A 273 -17.57 -9.39 -1.76
CA ALA A 273 -16.31 -9.91 -2.27
C ALA A 273 -15.14 -9.22 -1.55
N TYR A 274 -14.26 -10.02 -0.99
CA TYR A 274 -13.12 -9.58 -0.18
C TYR A 274 -11.86 -9.61 -1.03
N ILE A 275 -11.22 -8.47 -1.22
CA ILE A 275 -10.06 -8.28 -2.09
C ILE A 275 -8.84 -8.06 -1.22
N TYR A 276 -7.81 -8.85 -1.46
CA TYR A 276 -6.57 -8.85 -0.69
C TYR A 276 -5.40 -8.45 -1.60
N ASP A 277 -4.38 -7.80 -1.02
CA ASP A 277 -3.11 -7.58 -1.69
C ASP A 277 -2.24 -8.87 -1.76
N ASP A 278 -1.07 -8.77 -2.39
CA ASP A 278 -0.12 -9.89 -2.54
C ASP A 278 0.41 -10.42 -1.18
N ASN A 279 0.27 -9.65 -0.12
CA ASN A 279 0.64 -10.03 1.25
C ASN A 279 -0.52 -10.66 2.03
N GLY A 280 -1.70 -10.80 1.41
CA GLY A 280 -2.91 -11.32 2.04
C GLY A 280 -3.59 -10.28 2.94
N ILE A 281 -3.33 -9.00 2.75
CA ILE A 281 -4.00 -7.92 3.48
C ILE A 281 -5.29 -7.57 2.75
N LEU A 282 -6.42 -7.57 3.49
CA LEU A 282 -7.70 -7.15 2.95
C LEU A 282 -7.62 -5.66 2.59
N THR A 283 -7.75 -5.35 1.31
CA THR A 283 -7.66 -3.99 0.80
C THR A 283 -9.04 -3.40 0.50
N ARG A 284 -10.05 -4.26 0.25
CA ARG A 284 -11.36 -3.81 -0.21
C ARG A 284 -12.41 -4.87 0.03
N ILE A 285 -13.63 -4.45 0.37
CA ILE A 285 -14.82 -5.30 0.40
C ILE A 285 -15.84 -4.73 -0.58
N ALA A 286 -15.98 -5.38 -1.73
CA ALA A 286 -16.93 -4.99 -2.76
C ALA A 286 -18.29 -5.65 -2.52
N VAL A 287 -19.38 -4.88 -2.60
CA VAL A 287 -20.75 -5.37 -2.46
C VAL A 287 -21.40 -5.56 -3.82
N TYR A 288 -22.10 -6.69 -3.98
CA TYR A 288 -22.82 -7.05 -5.19
C TYR A 288 -24.31 -7.23 -4.88
N LYS A 289 -25.17 -6.78 -5.81
CA LYS A 289 -26.61 -7.04 -5.82
C LYS A 289 -27.05 -7.39 -7.25
N GLY A 290 -27.75 -8.52 -7.42
CA GLY A 290 -28.22 -8.97 -8.74
C GLY A 290 -27.08 -9.22 -9.74
N GLY A 291 -25.87 -9.55 -9.25
CA GLY A 291 -24.66 -9.75 -10.08
C GLY A 291 -23.97 -8.45 -10.50
N ILE A 292 -24.41 -7.30 -10.02
CA ILE A 292 -23.86 -5.98 -10.32
C ILE A 292 -23.14 -5.46 -9.07
N TYR A 293 -21.91 -4.93 -9.26
CA TYR A 293 -21.20 -4.20 -8.22
C TYR A 293 -21.98 -2.91 -7.87
N VAL A 294 -22.30 -2.73 -6.60
CA VAL A 294 -23.08 -1.58 -6.11
C VAL A 294 -22.30 -0.62 -5.22
N GLY A 295 -21.07 -0.95 -4.89
CA GLY A 295 -20.17 -0.12 -4.09
C GLY A 295 -19.29 -0.95 -3.17
N ASP A 296 -18.42 -0.26 -2.44
CA ASP A 296 -17.63 -0.88 -1.38
C ASP A 296 -18.37 -0.74 -0.05
N THR A 297 -18.24 -1.74 0.83
CA THR A 297 -18.56 -1.47 2.23
C THR A 297 -17.45 -0.57 2.75
N GLN A 298 -17.88 0.59 3.15
CA GLN A 298 -17.03 1.46 3.94
C GLN A 298 -16.74 0.82 5.29
#